data_e903670ae455e2fa0c1f7d3fee34e1a6
#
_entry.id   e903670ae455e2fa0c1f7d3fee34e1a6
#
_cell.length_a   1.000
_cell.length_b   1.000
_cell.length_c   1.000
_cell.angle_alpha   90.00
_cell.angle_beta   90.00
_cell.angle_gamma   90.00
#
_symmetry.space_group_name_H-M   'P 1'
#
loop_
_entity.id
_entity.type
_entity.pdbx_description
1 polymer ?
#
loop_
_entity_poly.entity_id
_entity_poly.type
_entity_poly.pdbx_seq_one_letter_code
_entity_poly.pdbx_strand_id
1 'polypeptide(L)'
;MPWLLLLALVFAPRLEDSGDRTAFRLWFTYLAEAQYYVAPQQRPKDIKDCSSLVRYAYREAFSKRDAAWMARNNLPVIPALPTIQTRSAPLFITPEGLRHFADAKTLMRENCVRVGDSLDRARPGDLLFYEQISEPGNWHVMIYLGNSQIEPGPEKFVIYHTGPVSKSAGEIRRLRLDELTGHPQPRWRPVPGNAAFKGVYRWRILEG
;
A
#
# COMPACT_ATOMS: atom_id res chain seq x y z
N MET A 1 -41.60 -13.09 -18.60
CA MET A 1 -41.14 -12.02 -17.66
C MET A 1 -39.64 -11.93 -17.75
N PRO A 2 -39.04 -10.87 -18.33
CA PRO A 2 -37.59 -10.75 -18.40
C PRO A 2 -37.07 -10.26 -17.04
N TRP A 3 -36.17 -11.00 -16.47
CA TRP A 3 -35.41 -10.63 -15.28
C TRP A 3 -34.40 -9.55 -15.70
N LEU A 4 -34.66 -8.33 -15.34
CA LEU A 4 -33.71 -7.23 -15.39
C LEU A 4 -32.61 -7.53 -14.33
N LEU A 5 -31.46 -8.02 -14.79
CA LEU A 5 -30.23 -8.00 -14.03
C LEU A 5 -29.85 -6.52 -13.80
N LEU A 6 -30.21 -5.98 -12.63
CA LEU A 6 -29.63 -4.74 -12.15
C LEU A 6 -28.13 -5.03 -11.90
N LEU A 7 -27.28 -4.67 -12.86
CA LEU A 7 -25.87 -4.48 -12.63
C LEU A 7 -25.73 -3.33 -11.63
N ALA A 8 -25.60 -3.66 -10.36
CA ALA A 8 -25.16 -2.70 -9.35
C ALA A 8 -23.74 -2.25 -9.76
N LEU A 9 -23.64 -1.09 -10.38
CA LEU A 9 -22.38 -0.40 -10.57
C LEU A 9 -21.80 -0.13 -9.17
N VAL A 10 -20.87 -0.97 -8.74
CA VAL A 10 -20.11 -0.74 -7.52
C VAL A 10 -19.19 0.43 -7.81
N PHE A 11 -19.66 1.64 -7.50
CA PHE A 11 -18.80 2.81 -7.54
C PHE A 11 -17.67 2.60 -6.55
N ALA A 12 -16.44 2.56 -7.06
CA ALA A 12 -15.25 2.61 -6.21
C ALA A 12 -15.34 3.87 -5.33
N PRO A 13 -15.16 3.76 -4.01
CA PRO A 13 -15.12 4.93 -3.15
C PRO A 13 -14.03 5.88 -3.66
N ARG A 14 -14.34 7.17 -3.78
CA ARG A 14 -13.40 8.22 -4.19
C ARG A 14 -13.29 9.24 -3.08
N LEU A 15 -12.10 9.78 -2.92
CA LEU A 15 -11.88 10.96 -2.09
C LEU A 15 -11.99 12.19 -2.99
N GLU A 16 -13.17 12.81 -2.99
CA GLU A 16 -13.46 13.97 -3.85
C GLU A 16 -12.68 15.21 -3.40
N ASP A 17 -12.50 15.38 -2.09
CA ASP A 17 -11.76 16.50 -1.53
C ASP A 17 -10.23 16.31 -1.65
N SER A 18 -9.53 17.37 -2.06
CA SER A 18 -8.06 17.33 -2.22
C SER A 18 -7.31 17.24 -0.89
N GLY A 19 -7.89 17.79 0.19
CA GLY A 19 -7.35 17.69 1.55
C GLY A 19 -7.43 16.24 2.04
N ASP A 20 -8.56 15.56 1.79
CA ASP A 20 -8.72 14.14 2.13
C ASP A 20 -7.75 13.24 1.34
N ARG A 21 -7.50 13.53 0.05
CA ARG A 21 -6.49 12.81 -0.74
C ARG A 21 -5.09 13.01 -0.16
N THR A 22 -4.77 14.22 0.26
CA THR A 22 -3.50 14.54 0.91
C THR A 22 -3.39 13.85 2.27
N ALA A 23 -4.41 13.95 3.10
CA ALA A 23 -4.48 13.29 4.41
C ALA A 23 -4.33 11.77 4.28
N PHE A 24 -5.02 11.15 3.30
CA PHE A 24 -4.88 9.71 3.04
C PHE A 24 -3.44 9.33 2.72
N ARG A 25 -2.77 10.05 1.79
CA ARG A 25 -1.37 9.76 1.43
C ARG A 25 -0.44 9.83 2.63
N LEU A 26 -0.59 10.88 3.43
CA LEU A 26 0.22 11.08 4.63
C LEU A 26 0.00 9.95 5.64
N TRP A 27 -1.24 9.62 5.97
CA TRP A 27 -1.53 8.53 6.91
C TRP A 27 -1.12 7.17 6.36
N PHE A 28 -1.41 6.88 5.10
CA PHE A 28 -1.08 5.61 4.48
C PHE A 28 0.43 5.33 4.50
N THR A 29 1.24 6.33 4.09
CA THR A 29 2.69 6.18 4.09
C THR A 29 3.26 6.14 5.50
N TYR A 30 2.79 7.02 6.41
CA TYR A 30 3.21 6.99 7.80
C TYR A 30 2.91 5.65 8.49
N LEU A 31 1.69 5.13 8.36
CA LEU A 31 1.28 3.89 9.00
C LEU A 31 2.09 2.68 8.52
N ALA A 32 2.39 2.64 7.23
CA ALA A 32 3.27 1.62 6.68
C ALA A 32 4.71 1.76 7.22
N GLU A 33 5.26 2.98 7.19
CA GLU A 33 6.63 3.25 7.65
C GLU A 33 6.79 2.97 9.15
N ALA A 34 5.82 3.35 9.96
CA ALA A 34 5.86 3.14 11.41
C ALA A 34 6.02 1.65 11.78
N GLN A 35 5.51 0.73 10.95
CA GLN A 35 5.65 -0.72 11.20
C GLN A 35 7.09 -1.22 11.09
N TYR A 36 7.98 -0.49 10.42
CA TYR A 36 9.41 -0.79 10.41
C TYR A 36 10.04 -0.64 11.81
N TYR A 37 9.58 0.35 12.58
CA TYR A 37 10.10 0.67 13.92
C TYR A 37 9.37 -0.10 15.04
N VAL A 38 8.23 -0.72 14.76
CA VAL A 38 7.52 -1.56 15.73
C VAL A 38 8.19 -2.93 15.81
N ALA A 39 8.50 -3.37 17.04
CA ALA A 39 9.08 -4.70 17.24
C ALA A 39 8.17 -5.80 16.69
N PRO A 40 8.70 -6.86 16.04
CA PRO A 40 7.87 -7.87 15.36
C PRO A 40 6.75 -8.46 16.23
N GLN A 41 7.01 -8.66 17.53
CA GLN A 41 6.05 -9.24 18.48
C GLN A 41 4.90 -8.28 18.83
N GLN A 42 5.09 -6.99 18.59
CA GLN A 42 4.11 -5.93 18.90
C GLN A 42 3.34 -5.46 17.66
N ARG A 43 3.72 -5.95 16.47
CA ARG A 43 3.03 -5.62 15.22
C ARG A 43 1.62 -6.20 15.19
N PRO A 44 0.68 -5.54 14.49
CA PRO A 44 -0.62 -6.13 14.20
C PRO A 44 -0.48 -7.52 13.58
N LYS A 45 -1.15 -8.51 14.15
CA LYS A 45 -1.01 -9.93 13.78
C LYS A 45 -1.49 -10.25 12.35
N ASP A 46 -2.23 -9.36 11.74
CA ASP A 46 -2.70 -9.48 10.37
C ASP A 46 -1.65 -9.02 9.33
N ILE A 47 -0.55 -8.40 9.74
CA ILE A 47 0.58 -8.07 8.86
C ILE A 47 1.50 -9.30 8.74
N LYS A 48 1.36 -10.05 7.62
CA LYS A 48 2.07 -11.31 7.38
C LYS A 48 2.81 -11.37 6.04
N ASP A 49 2.46 -10.47 5.12
CA ASP A 49 3.01 -10.38 3.77
C ASP A 49 2.92 -8.96 3.21
N CYS A 50 3.43 -8.76 2.00
CA CYS A 50 3.43 -7.44 1.35
C CYS A 50 2.03 -6.85 1.19
N SER A 51 1.05 -7.66 0.79
CA SER A 51 -0.34 -7.22 0.59
C SER A 51 -1.02 -6.86 1.91
N SER A 52 -0.73 -7.61 2.97
CA SER A 52 -1.31 -7.35 4.29
C SER A 52 -0.78 -6.06 4.91
N LEU A 53 0.49 -5.70 4.70
CA LEU A 53 1.02 -4.39 5.09
C LEU A 53 0.28 -3.26 4.35
N VAL A 54 0.06 -3.41 3.04
CA VAL A 54 -0.70 -2.45 2.23
C VAL A 54 -2.13 -2.32 2.73
N ARG A 55 -2.83 -3.45 2.96
CA ARG A 55 -4.22 -3.46 3.48
C ARG A 55 -4.32 -2.85 4.87
N TYR A 56 -3.36 -3.15 5.75
CA TYR A 56 -3.29 -2.55 7.08
C TYR A 56 -3.19 -1.02 6.97
N ALA A 57 -2.19 -0.51 6.28
CA ALA A 57 -1.96 0.92 6.15
C ALA A 57 -3.17 1.65 5.50
N TYR A 58 -3.79 1.03 4.47
CA TYR A 58 -5.00 1.54 3.83
C TYR A 58 -6.16 1.63 4.81
N ARG A 59 -6.46 0.56 5.52
CA ARG A 59 -7.58 0.48 6.46
C ARG A 59 -7.40 1.45 7.63
N GLU A 60 -6.21 1.44 8.22
CA GLU A 60 -5.93 2.29 9.37
C GLU A 60 -5.85 3.78 9.02
N ALA A 61 -5.59 4.15 7.75
CA ALA A 61 -5.67 5.54 7.31
C ALA A 61 -7.08 6.14 7.49
N PHE A 62 -8.13 5.34 7.37
CA PHE A 62 -9.52 5.76 7.58
C PHE A 62 -10.01 5.61 9.03
N SER A 63 -9.23 4.97 9.89
CA SER A 63 -9.64 4.71 11.27
C SER A 63 -9.69 6.00 12.10
N LYS A 64 -10.66 6.06 13.02
CA LYS A 64 -10.68 7.11 14.05
C LYS A 64 -9.54 6.84 15.04
N ARG A 65 -8.74 7.86 15.31
CA ARG A 65 -7.55 7.79 16.18
C ARG A 65 -7.89 8.08 17.63
N ASP A 66 -8.75 7.25 18.20
CA ASP A 66 -9.09 7.29 19.61
C ASP A 66 -8.09 6.49 20.48
N ALA A 67 -8.29 6.51 21.78
CA ALA A 67 -7.43 5.81 22.74
C ALA A 67 -7.33 4.29 22.45
N ALA A 68 -8.42 3.67 22.01
CA ALA A 68 -8.44 2.25 21.67
C ALA A 68 -7.61 1.96 20.41
N TRP A 69 -7.70 2.84 19.42
CA TRP A 69 -6.85 2.76 18.21
C TRP A 69 -5.37 2.92 18.56
N MET A 70 -5.04 3.90 19.41
CA MET A 70 -3.67 4.15 19.89
C MET A 70 -3.08 2.91 20.56
N ALA A 71 -3.85 2.30 21.47
CA ALA A 71 -3.43 1.10 22.20
C ALA A 71 -3.20 -0.11 21.28
N ARG A 72 -4.04 -0.30 20.23
CA ARG A 72 -3.90 -1.42 19.28
C ARG A 72 -2.70 -1.30 18.36
N ASN A 73 -2.39 -0.09 17.93
CA ASN A 73 -1.37 0.12 16.89
C ASN A 73 0.04 0.31 17.48
N ASN A 74 0.17 0.67 18.74
CA ASN A 74 1.44 0.81 19.46
C ASN A 74 2.54 1.53 18.64
N LEU A 75 2.16 2.63 17.99
CA LEU A 75 3.04 3.35 17.08
C LEU A 75 4.11 4.14 17.85
N PRO A 76 5.34 4.24 17.32
CA PRO A 76 6.46 4.88 18.02
C PRO A 76 6.23 6.37 18.28
N VAL A 77 5.56 7.04 17.36
CA VAL A 77 5.18 8.47 17.43
C VAL A 77 3.86 8.62 16.68
N ILE A 78 3.01 9.54 17.09
CA ILE A 78 1.81 9.89 16.34
C ILE A 78 1.96 11.33 15.83
N PRO A 79 2.18 11.50 14.51
CA PRO A 79 2.34 12.84 13.95
C PRO A 79 1.00 13.58 13.93
N ALA A 80 1.06 14.92 14.02
CA ALA A 80 -0.09 15.79 13.83
C ALA A 80 -0.42 15.91 12.33
N LEU A 81 -0.98 14.86 11.74
CA LEU A 81 -1.41 14.84 10.34
C LEU A 81 -2.89 15.22 10.19
N PRO A 82 -3.28 15.80 9.05
CA PRO A 82 -4.68 16.15 8.80
C PRO A 82 -5.58 14.93 8.84
N THR A 83 -6.83 15.13 9.27
CA THR A 83 -7.84 14.06 9.36
C THR A 83 -8.59 13.93 8.04
N ILE A 84 -8.83 12.70 7.59
CA ILE A 84 -9.73 12.41 6.47
C ILE A 84 -11.16 12.68 6.95
N GLN A 85 -11.90 13.55 6.25
CA GLN A 85 -13.26 13.92 6.61
C GLN A 85 -14.29 12.97 5.95
N THR A 86 -13.98 12.46 4.77
CA THR A 86 -14.83 11.50 4.06
C THR A 86 -14.96 10.20 4.85
N ARG A 87 -16.20 9.85 5.19
CA ARG A 87 -16.51 8.55 5.79
C ARG A 87 -16.56 7.50 4.68
N SER A 88 -15.58 6.63 4.64
CA SER A 88 -15.56 5.50 3.71
C SER A 88 -15.31 4.21 4.46
N ALA A 89 -15.99 3.15 4.06
CA ALA A 89 -15.64 1.81 4.51
C ALA A 89 -14.32 1.41 3.81
N PRO A 90 -13.28 1.00 4.53
CA PRO A 90 -12.00 0.62 3.94
C PRO A 90 -12.07 -0.78 3.32
N LEU A 91 -12.92 -0.92 2.30
CA LEU A 91 -13.13 -2.16 1.55
C LEU A 91 -12.38 -2.10 0.22
N PHE A 92 -12.03 -3.28 -0.28
CA PHE A 92 -11.38 -3.46 -1.58
C PHE A 92 -12.38 -4.00 -2.59
N ILE A 93 -12.26 -3.53 -3.83
CA ILE A 93 -12.97 -4.08 -4.96
C ILE A 93 -12.32 -5.42 -5.31
N THR A 94 -13.14 -6.44 -5.45
CA THR A 94 -12.72 -7.77 -5.92
C THR A 94 -13.70 -8.26 -6.99
N PRO A 95 -13.38 -9.31 -7.76
CA PRO A 95 -14.34 -9.91 -8.71
C PRO A 95 -15.67 -10.32 -8.06
N GLU A 96 -15.65 -10.63 -6.76
CA GLU A 96 -16.84 -11.04 -5.99
C GLU A 96 -17.53 -9.87 -5.28
N GLY A 97 -17.16 -8.63 -5.58
CA GLY A 97 -17.67 -7.40 -4.96
C GLY A 97 -16.74 -6.84 -3.88
N LEU A 98 -17.28 -6.01 -2.99
CA LEU A 98 -16.48 -5.36 -1.94
C LEU A 98 -16.10 -6.33 -0.83
N ARG A 99 -14.81 -6.39 -0.46
CA ARG A 99 -14.25 -7.28 0.56
C ARG A 99 -13.24 -6.57 1.45
N HIS A 100 -13.01 -7.12 2.64
CA HIS A 100 -11.92 -6.70 3.54
C HIS A 100 -10.55 -7.22 3.11
N PHE A 101 -10.51 -8.17 2.19
CA PHE A 101 -9.30 -8.80 1.69
C PHE A 101 -9.14 -8.58 0.18
N ALA A 102 -7.90 -8.31 -0.24
CA ALA A 102 -7.44 -8.35 -1.62
C ALA A 102 -5.95 -8.73 -1.63
N ASP A 103 -5.56 -9.65 -2.49
CA ASP A 103 -4.16 -9.98 -2.72
C ASP A 103 -3.47 -8.91 -3.59
N ALA A 104 -2.15 -9.03 -3.82
CA ALA A 104 -1.41 -8.03 -4.56
C ALA A 104 -1.92 -7.86 -6.00
N LYS A 105 -2.30 -8.94 -6.68
CA LYS A 105 -2.85 -8.91 -8.04
C LYS A 105 -4.20 -8.20 -8.10
N THR A 106 -5.08 -8.50 -7.15
CA THR A 106 -6.40 -7.87 -7.02
C THR A 106 -6.27 -6.39 -6.65
N LEU A 107 -5.35 -6.04 -5.73
CA LEU A 107 -5.04 -4.64 -5.43
C LEU A 107 -4.64 -3.88 -6.68
N MET A 108 -3.72 -4.44 -7.47
CA MET A 108 -3.25 -3.81 -8.70
C MET A 108 -4.36 -3.62 -9.73
N ARG A 109 -5.14 -4.67 -10.01
CA ARG A 109 -6.10 -4.68 -11.12
C ARG A 109 -7.37 -3.91 -10.81
N GLU A 110 -7.90 -4.11 -9.61
CA GLU A 110 -9.24 -3.63 -9.27
C GLU A 110 -9.20 -2.32 -8.48
N ASN A 111 -8.14 -2.08 -7.68
CA ASN A 111 -8.10 -0.97 -6.72
C ASN A 111 -7.12 0.15 -7.10
N CYS A 112 -6.34 -0.06 -8.16
CA CYS A 112 -5.34 0.91 -8.60
C CYS A 112 -5.46 1.24 -10.08
N VAL A 113 -4.87 2.38 -10.49
CA VAL A 113 -4.65 2.78 -11.87
C VAL A 113 -3.16 2.86 -12.14
N ARG A 114 -2.75 2.48 -13.35
CA ARG A 114 -1.33 2.53 -13.74
C ARG A 114 -0.87 3.97 -13.94
N VAL A 115 0.24 4.33 -13.30
CA VAL A 115 0.91 5.65 -13.43
C VAL A 115 1.99 5.61 -14.50
N GLY A 116 2.75 4.52 -14.58
CA GLY A 116 3.86 4.35 -15.53
C GLY A 116 4.71 3.12 -15.23
N ASP A 117 5.78 2.96 -15.99
CA ASP A 117 6.79 1.90 -15.87
C ASP A 117 8.14 2.40 -15.33
N SER A 118 8.15 3.63 -14.83
CA SER A 118 9.28 4.27 -14.15
C SER A 118 8.79 5.03 -12.91
N LEU A 119 9.74 5.46 -12.08
CA LEU A 119 9.47 6.21 -10.87
C LEU A 119 9.27 7.72 -11.09
N ASP A 120 9.45 8.22 -12.31
CA ASP A 120 9.46 9.66 -12.63
C ASP A 120 8.19 10.39 -12.21
N ARG A 121 7.05 9.69 -12.28
CA ARG A 121 5.73 10.22 -11.95
C ARG A 121 5.18 9.69 -10.62
N ALA A 122 6.00 8.90 -9.90
CA ALA A 122 5.61 8.35 -8.61
C ALA A 122 5.42 9.45 -7.56
N ARG A 123 4.38 9.31 -6.74
CA ARG A 123 4.08 10.18 -5.60
C ARG A 123 4.00 9.34 -4.33
N PRO A 124 4.28 9.91 -3.15
CA PRO A 124 4.12 9.18 -1.88
C PRO A 124 2.77 8.50 -1.79
N GLY A 125 2.77 7.22 -1.41
CA GLY A 125 1.60 6.36 -1.35
C GLY A 125 1.24 5.64 -2.65
N ASP A 126 1.98 5.85 -3.74
CA ASP A 126 1.86 5.00 -4.92
C ASP A 126 2.50 3.63 -4.65
N LEU A 127 2.06 2.61 -5.38
CA LEU A 127 2.45 1.21 -5.19
C LEU A 127 3.28 0.72 -6.37
N LEU A 128 4.34 -0.03 -6.07
CA LEU A 128 5.18 -0.70 -7.04
C LEU A 128 4.82 -2.18 -7.07
N PHE A 129 4.34 -2.70 -8.19
CA PHE A 129 3.95 -4.10 -8.32
C PHE A 129 4.97 -4.90 -9.12
N TYR A 130 5.17 -6.14 -8.65
CA TYR A 130 6.07 -7.12 -9.28
C TYR A 130 5.36 -8.46 -9.38
N GLU A 131 5.69 -9.20 -10.44
CA GLU A 131 5.32 -10.61 -10.59
C GLU A 131 6.58 -11.42 -10.88
N GLN A 132 6.86 -12.43 -10.09
CA GLN A 132 8.07 -13.23 -10.26
C GLN A 132 7.95 -14.08 -11.52
N ILE A 133 8.89 -13.92 -12.44
CA ILE A 133 8.88 -14.63 -13.74
C ILE A 133 9.05 -16.13 -13.55
N SER A 134 9.91 -16.54 -12.59
CA SER A 134 10.18 -17.94 -12.27
C SER A 134 9.02 -18.64 -11.55
N GLU A 135 8.10 -17.88 -11.00
CA GLU A 135 6.96 -18.36 -10.21
C GLU A 135 5.71 -17.57 -10.60
N PRO A 136 5.10 -17.87 -11.77
CA PRO A 136 3.90 -17.16 -12.21
C PRO A 136 2.79 -17.21 -11.15
N GLY A 137 2.20 -16.05 -10.86
CA GLY A 137 1.22 -15.91 -9.78
C GLY A 137 1.81 -15.52 -8.43
N ASN A 138 3.13 -15.54 -8.26
CA ASN A 138 3.80 -15.00 -7.09
C ASN A 138 3.97 -13.46 -7.24
N TRP A 139 3.03 -12.71 -6.69
CA TRP A 139 2.97 -11.26 -6.75
C TRP A 139 3.59 -10.62 -5.53
N HIS A 140 4.20 -9.46 -5.75
CA HIS A 140 4.75 -8.64 -4.69
C HIS A 140 4.36 -7.18 -4.88
N VAL A 141 4.21 -6.45 -3.78
CA VAL A 141 3.90 -5.04 -3.76
C VAL A 141 4.77 -4.30 -2.74
N MET A 142 5.28 -3.14 -3.15
CA MET A 142 6.01 -2.20 -2.28
C MET A 142 5.26 -0.87 -2.27
N ILE A 143 5.34 -0.14 -1.17
CA ILE A 143 4.78 1.21 -1.02
C ILE A 143 5.91 2.22 -1.23
N TYR A 144 5.72 3.15 -2.15
CA TYR A 144 6.62 4.29 -2.30
C TYR A 144 6.30 5.33 -1.23
N LEU A 145 7.22 5.54 -0.29
CA LEU A 145 7.04 6.50 0.81
C LEU A 145 7.32 7.94 0.40
N GLY A 146 8.20 8.15 -0.59
CA GLY A 146 8.85 9.45 -0.75
C GLY A 146 9.83 9.70 0.39
N ASN A 147 9.89 10.92 0.92
CA ASN A 147 10.69 11.21 2.11
C ASN A 147 10.05 10.58 3.35
N SER A 148 10.90 10.21 4.31
CA SER A 148 10.43 9.68 5.59
C SER A 148 9.65 10.73 6.40
N GLN A 149 8.58 10.29 7.06
CA GLN A 149 7.85 11.13 8.00
C GLN A 149 8.31 10.91 9.45
N ILE A 150 9.15 9.91 9.69
CA ILE A 150 9.67 9.56 11.02
C ILE A 150 11.11 10.04 11.17
N GLU A 151 11.92 9.88 10.12
CA GLU A 151 13.30 10.34 10.06
C GLU A 151 13.43 11.39 8.94
N PRO A 152 13.19 12.68 9.23
CA PRO A 152 13.26 13.73 8.21
C PRO A 152 14.64 13.80 7.55
N GLY A 153 14.65 13.86 6.21
CA GLY A 153 15.87 13.91 5.41
C GLY A 153 15.55 14.01 3.92
N PRO A 154 16.57 14.20 3.07
CA PRO A 154 16.38 14.29 1.61
C PRO A 154 16.14 12.95 0.95
N GLU A 155 16.44 11.84 1.61
CA GLU A 155 16.36 10.49 1.08
C GLU A 155 14.91 10.08 0.83
N LYS A 156 14.70 9.33 -0.25
CA LYS A 156 13.42 8.73 -0.59
C LYS A 156 13.46 7.23 -0.32
N PHE A 157 12.34 6.68 0.11
CA PHE A 157 12.23 5.29 0.55
C PHE A 157 11.07 4.55 -0.10
N VAL A 158 11.23 3.23 -0.10
CA VAL A 158 10.14 2.27 -0.29
C VAL A 158 10.05 1.37 0.93
N ILE A 159 8.86 0.84 1.20
CA ILE A 159 8.64 -0.11 2.27
C ILE A 159 7.82 -1.29 1.79
N TYR A 160 8.13 -2.48 2.31
CA TYR A 160 7.41 -3.71 2.01
C TYR A 160 7.63 -4.77 3.10
N HIS A 161 6.79 -5.77 3.12
CA HIS A 161 7.00 -6.98 3.91
C HIS A 161 7.48 -8.09 2.95
N THR A 162 8.55 -8.80 3.31
CA THR A 162 9.14 -9.85 2.45
C THR A 162 8.21 -11.04 2.20
N GLY A 163 7.21 -11.21 3.06
CA GLY A 163 6.43 -12.44 3.14
C GLY A 163 7.17 -13.55 3.87
N PRO A 164 6.50 -14.66 4.17
CA PRO A 164 7.14 -15.83 4.76
C PRO A 164 8.14 -16.45 3.79
N VAL A 165 9.31 -16.82 4.30
CA VAL A 165 10.35 -17.54 3.53
C VAL A 165 10.81 -18.74 4.36
N SER A 166 10.57 -19.95 3.88
CA SER A 166 10.84 -21.19 4.60
C SER A 166 10.21 -21.19 6.00
N LYS A 167 11.01 -21.22 7.07
CA LYS A 167 10.56 -21.20 8.46
C LYS A 167 10.46 -19.77 9.05
N SER A 168 10.88 -18.74 8.30
CA SER A 168 10.81 -17.34 8.74
C SER A 168 9.44 -16.76 8.41
N ALA A 169 8.86 -16.05 9.37
CA ALA A 169 7.62 -15.28 9.15
C ALA A 169 7.81 -14.10 8.18
N GLY A 170 9.05 -13.81 7.77
CA GLY A 170 9.40 -12.64 6.99
C GLY A 170 9.60 -11.39 7.87
N GLU A 171 9.93 -10.30 7.22
CA GLU A 171 10.24 -9.04 7.89
C GLU A 171 9.75 -7.84 7.07
N ILE A 172 9.57 -6.70 7.74
CA ILE A 172 9.34 -5.42 7.07
C ILE A 172 10.71 -4.82 6.77
N ARG A 173 10.90 -4.47 5.50
CA ARG A 173 12.09 -3.79 4.99
C ARG A 173 11.75 -2.40 4.52
N ARG A 174 12.61 -1.46 4.87
CA ARG A 174 12.63 -0.09 4.37
C ARG A 174 13.93 0.09 3.61
N LEU A 175 13.84 0.35 2.32
CA LEU A 175 15.01 0.56 1.46
C LEU A 175 15.03 1.99 0.95
N ARG A 176 16.22 2.56 0.80
CA ARG A 176 16.41 3.80 0.06
C ARG A 176 16.08 3.55 -1.41
N LEU A 177 15.58 4.58 -2.07
CA LEU A 177 15.17 4.46 -3.48
C LEU A 177 16.35 4.17 -4.41
N ASP A 178 17.52 4.73 -4.12
CA ASP A 178 18.74 4.45 -4.86
C ASP A 178 19.21 2.98 -4.68
N GLU A 179 19.07 2.42 -3.48
CA GLU A 179 19.33 0.99 -3.21
C GLU A 179 18.38 0.09 -4.00
N LEU A 180 17.11 0.47 -4.12
CA LEU A 180 16.14 -0.30 -4.91
C LEU A 180 16.44 -0.21 -6.41
N THR A 181 16.75 0.97 -6.92
CA THR A 181 17.09 1.15 -8.36
C THR A 181 18.40 0.47 -8.73
N GLY A 182 19.35 0.41 -7.81
CA GLY A 182 20.62 -0.33 -7.92
C GLY A 182 20.58 -1.76 -7.40
N HIS A 183 19.39 -2.30 -7.08
CA HIS A 183 19.27 -3.60 -6.40
C HIS A 183 20.11 -4.70 -7.08
N PRO A 184 20.90 -5.51 -6.34
CA PRO A 184 21.79 -6.52 -6.92
C PRO A 184 21.06 -7.58 -7.75
N GLN A 185 19.81 -7.90 -7.40
CA GLN A 185 18.96 -8.75 -8.23
C GLN A 185 18.12 -7.87 -9.17
N PRO A 186 18.36 -7.90 -10.51
CA PRO A 186 17.69 -7.02 -11.47
C PRO A 186 16.16 -7.10 -11.44
N ARG A 187 15.59 -8.26 -11.08
CA ARG A 187 14.13 -8.47 -10.98
C ARG A 187 13.42 -7.51 -10.02
N TRP A 188 14.15 -6.91 -9.07
CA TRP A 188 13.59 -5.95 -8.11
C TRP A 188 13.77 -4.48 -8.52
N ARG A 189 14.50 -4.20 -9.61
CA ARG A 189 14.70 -2.83 -10.07
C ARG A 189 13.42 -2.28 -10.71
N PRO A 190 12.90 -1.13 -10.25
CA PRO A 190 11.68 -0.52 -10.81
C PRO A 190 12.00 0.30 -12.06
N VAL A 191 12.47 -0.38 -13.11
CA VAL A 191 12.92 0.26 -14.36
C VAL A 191 12.17 -0.32 -15.56
N PRO A 192 11.99 0.49 -16.64
CA PRO A 192 11.48 -0.01 -17.91
C PRO A 192 12.32 -1.20 -18.41
N GLY A 193 11.65 -2.19 -19.02
CA GLY A 193 12.30 -3.40 -19.52
C GLY A 193 12.52 -4.50 -18.49
N ASN A 194 12.34 -4.25 -17.20
CA ASN A 194 12.29 -5.32 -16.21
C ASN A 194 10.94 -6.05 -16.27
N ALA A 195 10.93 -7.25 -16.85
CA ALA A 195 9.70 -8.03 -17.05
C ALA A 195 8.98 -8.39 -15.74
N ALA A 196 9.70 -8.47 -14.61
CA ALA A 196 9.11 -8.69 -13.31
C ALA A 196 8.39 -7.43 -12.77
N PHE A 197 8.85 -6.25 -13.11
CA PHE A 197 8.23 -4.99 -12.68
C PHE A 197 6.98 -4.68 -13.52
N LYS A 198 5.81 -4.64 -12.89
CA LYS A 198 4.54 -4.38 -13.58
C LYS A 198 4.21 -2.89 -13.67
N GLY A 199 4.98 -2.05 -12.97
CA GLY A 199 4.85 -0.60 -13.01
C GLY A 199 4.51 0.03 -11.66
N VAL A 200 4.36 1.35 -11.70
CA VAL A 200 3.88 2.19 -10.61
C VAL A 200 2.38 2.36 -10.76
N TYR A 201 1.66 2.22 -9.65
CA TYR A 201 0.21 2.29 -9.60
C TYR A 201 -0.24 3.23 -8.49
N ARG A 202 -1.37 3.87 -8.69
CA ARG A 202 -2.02 4.79 -7.75
C ARG A 202 -3.38 4.24 -7.35
N TRP A 203 -3.73 4.41 -6.09
CA TRP A 203 -5.06 4.06 -5.60
C TRP A 203 -6.15 4.77 -6.39
N ARG A 204 -7.19 4.05 -6.83
CA ARG A 204 -8.36 4.63 -7.51
C ARG A 204 -9.09 5.67 -6.68
N ILE A 205 -9.08 5.52 -5.36
CA ILE A 205 -9.71 6.50 -4.45
C ILE A 205 -9.08 7.89 -4.54
N LEU A 206 -7.87 8.00 -5.09
CA LEU A 206 -7.13 9.26 -5.26
C LEU A 206 -7.33 9.90 -6.64
N GLU A 207 -8.12 9.26 -7.51
CA GLU A 207 -8.50 9.84 -8.79
C GLU A 207 -9.57 10.91 -8.57
N GLY A 208 -9.27 12.14 -8.96
CA GLY A 208 -10.16 13.29 -8.92
C GLY A 208 -9.69 14.34 -9.87
#